data_4241429341a4449e24e19e8b9375188e
#
_entry.id   4241429341a4449e24e19e8b9375188e
#
_cell.length_a   1.000
_cell.length_b   1.000
_cell.length_c   1.000
_cell.angle_alpha   90.00
_cell.angle_beta   90.00
_cell.angle_gamma   90.00
#
_symmetry.space_group_name_H-M   'P 1'
#
loop_
_entity.id
_entity.type
_entity.pdbx_description
1 polymer ?
#
loop_
_entity_poly.entity_id
_entity_poly.type
_entity_poly.pdbx_seq_one_letter_code
_entity_poly.pdbx_strand_id
1 'polypeptide(L)'
;MVQDRRLQKLELTWIGKYDEDKQPIEPRILIENPEYACGEVEIGVLPNGKPWKGNMLIHGDNLLALKSLEQDYTGCVKCIYIDPPYNTGSAFEHYDDGVEHSIWLSLMRERLILLHSLLS
;
A
#
# COMPACT_ATOMS: atom_id res chain seq x y z
N MET A 1 -18.85 -15.93 -39.19
CA MET A 1 -19.24 -15.90 -37.76
C MET A 1 -17.99 -15.65 -36.95
N VAL A 2 -17.82 -14.44 -36.44
CA VAL A 2 -16.72 -14.09 -35.54
C VAL A 2 -17.13 -14.59 -34.16
N GLN A 3 -16.47 -15.63 -33.65
CA GLN A 3 -16.65 -16.09 -32.29
C GLN A 3 -16.13 -14.97 -31.35
N ASP A 4 -17.05 -14.30 -30.70
CA ASP A 4 -16.78 -13.37 -29.61
C ASP A 4 -16.14 -14.18 -28.47
N ARG A 5 -14.81 -14.20 -28.43
CA ARG A 5 -14.04 -14.71 -27.30
C ARG A 5 -14.19 -13.71 -26.17
N ARG A 6 -15.29 -13.80 -25.44
CA ARG A 6 -15.40 -13.16 -24.14
C ARG A 6 -14.28 -13.70 -23.28
N LEU A 7 -13.28 -12.86 -23.05
CA LEU A 7 -12.22 -13.16 -22.11
C LEU A 7 -12.87 -13.48 -20.76
N GLN A 8 -12.81 -14.74 -20.37
CA GLN A 8 -13.26 -15.15 -19.05
C GLN A 8 -12.29 -14.53 -18.04
N LYS A 9 -12.76 -13.52 -17.34
CA LYS A 9 -11.99 -12.84 -16.28
C LYS A 9 -12.28 -13.56 -14.97
N LEU A 10 -11.25 -14.17 -14.38
CA LEU A 10 -11.32 -14.61 -12.99
C LEU A 10 -11.25 -13.41 -12.08
N GLU A 11 -12.16 -13.33 -11.14
CA GLU A 11 -12.21 -12.25 -10.16
C GLU A 11 -12.37 -12.83 -8.75
N LEU A 12 -11.48 -12.42 -7.85
CA LEU A 12 -11.62 -12.67 -6.44
C LEU A 12 -12.58 -11.65 -5.85
N THR A 13 -13.65 -12.12 -5.22
CA THR A 13 -14.65 -11.26 -4.59
C THR A 13 -14.83 -11.63 -3.11
N TRP A 14 -15.17 -10.63 -2.29
CA TRP A 14 -15.45 -10.79 -0.85
C TRP A 14 -16.38 -9.68 -0.36
N ILE A 15 -16.92 -9.83 0.84
CA ILE A 15 -17.78 -8.83 1.48
C ILE A 15 -16.97 -7.56 1.77
N GLY A 16 -17.44 -6.40 1.31
CA GLY A 16 -16.76 -5.11 1.49
C GLY A 16 -15.68 -4.79 0.44
N LYS A 17 -15.52 -5.62 -0.61
CA LYS A 17 -14.58 -5.33 -1.71
C LYS A 17 -14.87 -4.01 -2.44
N TYR A 18 -16.15 -3.73 -2.64
CA TYR A 18 -16.66 -2.53 -3.30
C TYR A 18 -17.54 -1.75 -2.32
N ASP A 19 -16.92 -1.21 -1.28
CA ASP A 19 -17.59 -0.34 -0.34
C ASP A 19 -17.62 1.08 -0.92
N GLU A 20 -18.78 1.48 -1.46
CA GLU A 20 -18.97 2.78 -2.10
C GLU A 20 -19.00 3.93 -1.08
N ASP A 21 -19.25 3.64 0.18
CA ASP A 21 -19.29 4.62 1.26
C ASP A 21 -17.89 4.94 1.83
N LYS A 22 -16.87 4.27 1.34
CA LYS A 22 -15.50 4.43 1.85
C LYS A 22 -14.93 5.79 1.47
N GLN A 23 -14.65 6.60 2.47
CA GLN A 23 -14.04 7.91 2.27
C GLN A 23 -12.62 7.77 1.69
N PRO A 24 -12.23 8.64 0.76
CA PRO A 24 -10.86 8.67 0.25
C PRO A 24 -9.86 8.88 1.39
N ILE A 25 -8.75 8.16 1.32
CA ILE A 25 -7.67 8.34 2.28
C ILE A 25 -6.96 9.65 1.94
N GLU A 26 -7.02 10.60 2.85
CA GLU A 26 -6.28 11.84 2.72
C GLU A 26 -4.79 11.63 3.00
N PRO A 27 -3.90 12.21 2.18
CA PRO A 27 -2.46 12.14 2.44
C PRO A 27 -2.12 12.88 3.73
N ARG A 28 -1.17 12.34 4.48
CA ARG A 28 -0.60 12.99 5.67
C ARG A 28 0.77 13.57 5.32
N ILE A 29 1.20 14.55 6.09
CA ILE A 29 2.53 15.13 5.96
C ILE A 29 3.50 14.27 6.77
N LEU A 30 4.58 13.82 6.13
CA LEU A 30 5.68 13.18 6.83
C LEU A 30 6.53 14.26 7.49
N ILE A 31 6.72 14.15 8.80
CA ILE A 31 7.55 15.07 9.59
C ILE A 31 8.86 14.38 9.88
N GLU A 32 9.95 15.01 9.43
CA GLU A 32 11.30 14.53 9.73
C GLU A 32 11.64 14.78 11.20
N ASN A 33 12.19 13.76 11.87
CA ASN A 33 12.73 13.91 13.22
C ASN A 33 14.26 13.90 13.17
N PRO A 34 14.91 15.07 13.28
CA PRO A 34 16.36 15.19 13.17
C PRO A 34 17.12 14.45 14.26
N GLU A 35 16.51 14.13 15.39
CA GLU A 35 17.17 13.36 16.47
C GLU A 35 17.55 11.94 16.03
N TYR A 36 16.85 11.40 15.05
CA TYR A 36 17.09 10.07 14.48
C TYR A 36 17.82 10.11 13.12
N ALA A 37 18.13 11.31 12.63
CA ALA A 37 18.91 11.45 11.42
C ALA A 37 20.38 11.06 11.66
N CYS A 38 20.94 10.23 10.79
CA CYS A 38 22.35 9.85 10.86
C CYS A 38 22.98 9.78 9.47
N GLY A 39 24.25 10.16 9.39
CA GLY A 39 25.04 10.15 8.17
C GLY A 39 24.79 11.35 7.27
N GLU A 40 25.63 11.45 6.23
CA GLU A 40 25.47 12.44 5.17
C GLU A 40 24.55 11.85 4.09
N VAL A 41 23.57 12.62 3.65
CA VAL A 41 22.65 12.21 2.59
C VAL A 41 23.27 12.60 1.25
N GLU A 42 23.64 11.62 0.44
CA GLU A 42 23.91 11.88 -0.97
C GLU A 42 22.61 12.32 -1.65
N ILE A 43 22.61 13.51 -2.21
CA ILE A 43 21.48 14.03 -2.95
C ILE A 43 21.45 13.34 -4.31
N GLY A 44 20.54 12.40 -4.47
CA GLY A 44 20.24 11.74 -5.73
C GLY A 44 18.98 12.31 -6.38
N VAL A 45 18.63 11.75 -7.53
CA VAL A 45 17.40 12.08 -8.26
C VAL A 45 16.61 10.81 -8.50
N LEU A 46 15.35 10.86 -8.17
CA LEU A 46 14.39 9.78 -8.46
C LEU A 46 14.11 9.69 -9.97
N PRO A 47 13.62 8.55 -10.48
CA PRO A 47 13.28 8.40 -11.90
C PRO A 47 12.29 9.45 -12.43
N ASN A 48 11.45 10.00 -11.60
CA ASN A 48 10.51 11.08 -11.93
C ASN A 48 11.11 12.49 -11.85
N GLY A 49 12.42 12.62 -11.64
CA GLY A 49 13.13 13.92 -11.57
C GLY A 49 13.08 14.61 -10.20
N LYS A 50 12.38 14.05 -9.20
CA LYS A 50 12.36 14.61 -7.85
C LYS A 50 13.63 14.27 -7.07
N PRO A 51 14.02 15.10 -6.08
CA PRO A 51 15.19 14.81 -5.27
C PRO A 51 14.98 13.56 -4.41
N TRP A 52 15.97 12.69 -4.38
CA TRP A 52 16.02 11.58 -3.44
C TRP A 52 16.59 12.06 -2.12
N LYS A 53 15.88 11.78 -1.04
CA LYS A 53 16.21 12.24 0.31
C LYS A 53 17.00 11.21 1.16
N GLY A 54 17.56 10.19 0.50
CA GLY A 54 18.24 9.12 1.22
C GLY A 54 17.29 8.02 1.71
N ASN A 55 17.82 7.17 2.58
CA ASN A 55 17.03 6.11 3.23
C ASN A 55 16.13 6.70 4.30
N MET A 56 14.93 6.18 4.43
CA MET A 56 13.95 6.66 5.40
C MET A 56 13.37 5.50 6.20
N LEU A 57 13.21 5.72 7.50
CA LEU A 57 12.37 4.91 8.35
C LEU A 57 11.11 5.73 8.69
N ILE A 58 9.97 5.25 8.27
CA ILE A 58 8.69 5.94 8.50
C ILE A 58 7.95 5.19 9.60
N HIS A 59 7.68 5.88 10.70
CA HIS A 59 6.94 5.35 11.84
C HIS A 59 5.50 5.86 11.83
N GLY A 60 4.54 4.95 11.80
CA GLY A 60 3.11 5.27 11.79
C GLY A 60 2.26 4.17 11.15
N ASP A 61 0.97 4.46 10.93
CA ASP A 61 0.10 3.58 10.16
C ASP A 61 0.60 3.50 8.71
N ASN A 62 0.85 2.28 8.24
CA ASN A 62 1.45 2.06 6.93
C ASN A 62 0.54 2.49 5.75
N LEU A 63 -0.79 2.46 5.90
CA LEU A 63 -1.70 2.92 4.86
C LEU A 63 -1.59 4.44 4.66
N LEU A 64 -1.52 5.20 5.75
CA LEU A 64 -1.32 6.65 5.73
C LEU A 64 0.08 7.01 5.23
N ALA A 65 1.11 6.26 5.65
CA ALA A 65 2.48 6.44 5.19
C ALA A 65 2.60 6.21 3.67
N LEU A 66 2.06 5.11 3.15
CA LEU A 66 2.05 4.81 1.71
C LEU A 66 1.32 5.89 0.91
N LYS A 67 0.18 6.38 1.42
CA LYS A 67 -0.56 7.47 0.77
C LYS A 67 0.27 8.76 0.71
N SER A 68 1.05 9.04 1.73
CA SER A 68 1.95 10.20 1.77
C SER A 68 3.12 10.08 0.79
N LEU A 69 3.61 8.86 0.53
CA LEU A 69 4.68 8.61 -0.42
C LEU A 69 4.23 8.69 -1.88
N GLU A 70 2.95 8.49 -2.15
CA GLU A 70 2.43 8.40 -3.52
C GLU A 70 2.80 9.63 -4.36
N GLN A 71 2.73 10.84 -3.77
CA GLN A 71 3.05 12.08 -4.48
C GLN A 71 4.49 12.12 -4.99
N ASP A 72 5.45 11.61 -4.23
CA ASP A 72 6.88 11.75 -4.53
C ASP A 72 7.50 10.50 -5.15
N TYR A 73 6.93 9.32 -4.93
CA TYR A 73 7.55 8.04 -5.28
C TYR A 73 6.75 7.20 -6.28
N THR A 74 5.64 7.68 -6.85
CA THR A 74 4.89 6.94 -7.88
C THR A 74 5.81 6.57 -9.04
N GLY A 75 5.83 5.29 -9.40
CA GLY A 75 6.65 4.75 -10.49
C GLY A 75 8.16 4.78 -10.25
N CYS A 76 8.61 4.93 -9.00
CA CYS A 76 10.03 5.07 -8.66
C CYS A 76 10.64 3.85 -7.96
N VAL A 77 9.82 2.97 -7.43
CA VAL A 77 10.26 1.85 -6.60
C VAL A 77 10.46 0.61 -7.46
N LYS A 78 11.64 0.00 -7.41
CA LYS A 78 11.97 -1.20 -8.20
C LYS A 78 11.58 -2.50 -7.52
N CYS A 79 11.57 -2.52 -6.19
CA CYS A 79 11.28 -3.72 -5.42
C CYS A 79 10.61 -3.34 -4.12
N ILE A 80 9.58 -4.10 -3.75
CA ILE A 80 8.86 -3.94 -2.50
C ILE A 80 8.87 -5.28 -1.78
N TYR A 81 9.34 -5.28 -0.55
CA TYR A 81 9.27 -6.41 0.36
C TYR A 81 8.29 -6.09 1.48
N ILE A 82 7.34 -6.97 1.73
CA ILE A 82 6.33 -6.81 2.78
C ILE A 82 6.27 -8.04 3.67
N ASP A 83 5.97 -7.81 4.93
CA ASP A 83 5.62 -8.83 5.91
C ASP A 83 4.21 -8.52 6.43
N PRO A 84 3.16 -9.02 5.76
CA PRO A 84 1.79 -8.73 6.13
C PRO A 84 1.39 -9.50 7.39
N PRO A 85 0.40 -9.01 8.15
CA PRO A 85 -0.19 -9.80 9.22
C PRO A 85 -0.79 -11.09 8.63
N TYR A 86 -0.27 -12.22 9.05
CA TYR A 86 -0.83 -13.52 8.69
C TYR A 86 -2.10 -13.73 9.52
N ASN A 87 -3.19 -14.10 8.84
CA ASN A 87 -4.47 -14.37 9.50
C ASN A 87 -4.42 -15.71 10.27
N THR A 88 -3.55 -15.77 11.26
CA THR A 88 -3.34 -16.93 12.13
C THR A 88 -4.05 -16.72 13.46
N GLY A 89 -5.40 -16.69 13.47
CA GLY A 89 -6.26 -16.87 14.65
C GLY A 89 -6.00 -16.08 15.94
N SER A 90 -4.82 -15.50 16.12
CA SER A 90 -4.45 -14.85 17.39
C SER A 90 -4.67 -13.34 17.44
N ALA A 91 -4.91 -12.70 16.30
CA ALA A 91 -5.12 -11.25 16.25
C ALA A 91 -6.60 -10.83 16.33
N PHE A 92 -7.54 -11.78 16.14
CA PHE A 92 -8.96 -11.49 16.06
C PHE A 92 -9.79 -12.55 16.77
N GLU A 93 -9.59 -12.72 18.06
CA GLU A 93 -10.21 -13.79 18.88
C GLU A 93 -11.76 -13.82 18.93
N HIS A 94 -12.46 -12.92 18.22
CA HIS A 94 -13.92 -12.76 18.34
C HIS A 94 -14.70 -12.65 17.02
N TYR A 95 -14.12 -13.01 15.86
CA TYR A 95 -14.85 -12.91 14.59
C TYR A 95 -15.03 -14.27 13.91
N ASP A 96 -16.21 -14.45 13.31
CA ASP A 96 -16.54 -15.58 12.43
C ASP A 96 -15.52 -15.69 11.27
N ASP A 97 -15.00 -16.88 10.99
CA ASP A 97 -13.91 -17.16 10.05
C ASP A 97 -14.08 -16.50 8.67
N GLY A 98 -15.33 -16.39 8.18
CA GLY A 98 -15.59 -15.77 6.88
C GLY A 98 -15.47 -14.24 6.88
N VAL A 99 -15.85 -13.60 7.98
CA VAL A 99 -15.73 -12.13 8.15
C VAL A 99 -14.26 -11.73 8.33
N GLU A 100 -13.51 -12.56 9.03
CA GLU A 100 -12.09 -12.36 9.26
C GLU A 100 -11.28 -12.31 7.94
N HIS A 101 -11.52 -13.26 7.04
CA HIS A 101 -10.88 -13.26 5.71
C HIS A 101 -11.26 -12.04 4.88
N SER A 102 -12.50 -11.61 4.91
CA SER A 102 -12.98 -10.42 4.18
C SER A 102 -12.34 -9.14 4.68
N ILE A 103 -12.19 -8.99 6.01
CA ILE A 103 -11.51 -7.87 6.64
C ILE A 103 -10.04 -7.85 6.24
N TRP A 104 -9.34 -8.98 6.30
CA TRP A 104 -7.95 -9.11 5.91
C TRP A 104 -7.74 -8.77 4.43
N LEU A 105 -8.59 -9.31 3.54
CA LEU A 105 -8.53 -9.01 2.10
C LEU A 105 -8.75 -7.52 1.83
N SER A 106 -9.68 -6.88 2.53
CA SER A 106 -9.94 -5.45 2.39
C SER A 106 -8.74 -4.62 2.87
N LEU A 107 -8.15 -4.98 4.03
CA LEU A 107 -6.95 -4.36 4.58
C LEU A 107 -5.76 -4.44 3.61
N MET A 108 -5.53 -5.62 3.05
CA MET A 108 -4.43 -5.87 2.12
C MET A 108 -4.65 -5.18 0.77
N ARG A 109 -5.87 -5.21 0.25
CA ARG A 109 -6.19 -4.60 -1.05
C ARG A 109 -5.80 -3.14 -1.12
N GLU A 110 -6.14 -2.35 -0.12
CA GLU A 110 -5.84 -0.92 -0.09
C GLU A 110 -4.34 -0.64 -0.13
N ARG A 111 -3.60 -1.39 0.67
CA ARG A 111 -2.13 -1.28 0.72
C ARG A 111 -1.49 -1.72 -0.60
N LEU A 112 -1.95 -2.84 -1.15
CA LEU A 112 -1.42 -3.37 -2.41
C LEU A 112 -1.69 -2.43 -3.59
N ILE A 113 -2.82 -1.72 -3.63
CA ILE A 113 -3.09 -0.70 -4.66
C ILE A 113 -2.07 0.44 -4.58
N LEU A 114 -1.80 0.96 -3.38
CA LEU A 114 -0.80 2.02 -3.19
C LEU A 114 0.62 1.51 -3.50
N LEU A 115 0.99 0.34 -3.01
CA LEU A 115 2.28 -0.27 -3.31
C LEU A 115 2.48 -0.48 -4.82
N HIS A 116 1.43 -0.92 -5.52
CA HIS A 116 1.47 -1.09 -6.98
C HIS A 116 1.68 0.25 -7.70
N SER A 117 1.08 1.35 -7.23
CA SER A 117 1.28 2.66 -7.82
C SER A 117 2.72 3.19 -7.66
N LEU A 118 3.41 2.77 -6.60
CA LEU A 118 4.81 3.15 -6.36
C LEU A 118 5.79 2.39 -7.26
N LEU A 119 5.44 1.20 -7.75
CA LEU A 119 6.33 0.39 -8.60
C LEU A 119 6.54 1.02 -9.97
N SER A 120 7.80 0.87 -10.48
CA SER A 120 8.24 1.34 -11.80
C SER A 120 7.90 0.36 -12.92
#